data_0c37fbed62c8db10a3ad84cae2fad780
#
_entry.id   0c37fbed62c8db10a3ad84cae2fad780
#
_cell.length_a   1.000
_cell.length_b   1.000
_cell.length_c   1.000
_cell.angle_alpha   90.00
_cell.angle_beta   90.00
_cell.angle_gamma   90.00
#
_symmetry.space_group_name_H-M   'P 1'
#
loop_
_entity.id
_entity.type
_entity.pdbx_description
1 polymer ?
#
loop_
_entity_poly.entity_id
_entity_poly.type
_entity_poly.pdbx_seq_one_letter_code
_entity_poly.pdbx_strand_id
1 'polypeptide(L)'
;MNNRLFYESAAADFNSALPIGNGRLGAMVYGGARADLLNLNEDSLWYGANTDRLNPDTRESIAEVRRLLREEKIIEAERLAMRTMTSLPKYFGPYQPLGDLKLDCINGG
;
A
#
# COMPACT_ATOMS: atom_id res chain seq x y z
N MET A 1 29.39 12.87 -5.69
CA MET A 1 28.69 11.65 -5.19
C MET A 1 28.50 10.71 -6.37
N ASN A 2 28.82 9.43 -6.21
CA ASN A 2 28.59 8.45 -7.26
C ASN A 2 27.14 7.91 -7.09
N ASN A 3 26.22 8.35 -7.94
CA ASN A 3 24.80 7.95 -7.91
C ASN A 3 24.56 6.68 -8.74
N ARG A 4 25.49 5.74 -8.69
CA ARG A 4 25.46 4.53 -9.50
C ARG A 4 25.26 3.32 -8.61
N LEU A 5 24.21 2.54 -8.89
CA LEU A 5 24.01 1.19 -8.37
C LEU A 5 24.55 0.18 -9.38
N PHE A 6 25.26 -0.83 -8.92
CA PHE A 6 25.82 -1.86 -9.76
C PHE A 6 25.53 -3.24 -9.16
N TYR A 7 25.03 -4.15 -9.98
CA TYR A 7 24.73 -5.52 -9.63
C TYR A 7 25.40 -6.45 -10.65
N GLU A 8 26.01 -7.52 -10.18
CA GLU A 8 26.75 -8.47 -11.02
C GLU A 8 25.85 -9.46 -11.76
N SER A 9 24.62 -9.64 -11.31
CA SER A 9 23.65 -10.56 -11.90
C SER A 9 22.24 -9.99 -11.84
N ALA A 10 21.36 -10.49 -12.71
CA ALA A 10 19.93 -10.23 -12.65
C ALA A 10 19.33 -10.73 -11.33
N ALA A 11 18.27 -10.08 -10.88
CA ALA A 11 17.53 -10.47 -9.68
C ALA A 11 16.85 -11.84 -9.88
N ALA A 12 16.94 -12.67 -8.85
CA ALA A 12 16.28 -13.99 -8.86
C ALA A 12 14.82 -13.94 -8.40
N ASP A 13 14.48 -12.91 -7.58
CA ASP A 13 13.17 -12.75 -6.97
C ASP A 13 12.81 -11.27 -6.79
N PHE A 14 11.57 -11.01 -6.38
CA PHE A 14 11.05 -9.66 -6.13
C PHE A 14 11.89 -8.86 -5.12
N ASN A 15 12.39 -9.49 -4.06
CA ASN A 15 13.10 -8.79 -2.98
C ASN A 15 14.50 -8.35 -3.41
N SER A 16 15.08 -9.01 -4.40
CA SER A 16 16.39 -8.67 -4.98
C SER A 16 16.28 -7.76 -6.21
N ALA A 17 15.08 -7.54 -6.74
CA ALA A 17 14.85 -6.66 -7.87
C ALA A 17 15.00 -5.17 -7.49
N LEU A 18 15.34 -4.34 -8.47
CA LEU A 18 15.58 -2.91 -8.27
C LEU A 18 14.30 -2.08 -8.40
N PRO A 19 13.92 -1.31 -7.38
CA PRO A 19 12.77 -0.42 -7.48
C PRO A 19 13.11 0.82 -8.31
N ILE A 20 12.21 1.14 -9.25
CA ILE A 20 12.19 2.42 -9.96
C ILE A 20 10.79 3.03 -9.85
N GLY A 21 10.68 4.34 -9.96
CA GLY A 21 9.37 4.99 -9.92
C GLY A 21 9.43 6.50 -9.94
N ASN A 22 8.27 7.12 -10.08
CA ASN A 22 8.09 8.57 -10.14
C ASN A 22 7.11 9.11 -9.08
N GLY A 23 6.77 8.28 -8.09
CA GLY A 23 5.80 8.60 -7.03
C GLY A 23 4.36 8.17 -7.35
N ARG A 24 4.01 7.90 -8.61
CA ARG A 24 2.71 7.36 -9.02
C ARG A 24 2.84 5.97 -9.62
N LEU A 25 3.71 5.82 -10.61
CA LEU A 25 4.05 4.52 -11.21
C LEU A 25 5.34 4.02 -10.61
N GLY A 26 5.41 2.75 -10.34
CA GLY A 26 6.59 2.04 -9.89
C GLY A 26 6.80 0.74 -10.63
N ALA A 27 8.03 0.26 -10.61
CA ALA A 27 8.34 -1.07 -11.08
C ALA A 27 9.49 -1.67 -10.27
N MET A 28 9.46 -3.00 -10.14
CA MET A 28 10.60 -3.80 -9.72
C MET A 28 11.24 -4.40 -10.96
N VAL A 29 12.48 -3.99 -11.25
CA VAL A 29 13.24 -4.38 -12.45
C VAL A 29 14.18 -5.52 -12.10
N TYR A 30 14.09 -6.63 -12.80
CA TYR A 30 14.94 -7.81 -12.56
C TYR A 30 16.30 -7.72 -13.27
N GLY A 31 16.40 -6.95 -14.34
CA GLY A 31 17.67 -6.66 -15.02
C GLY A 31 18.20 -7.77 -15.89
N GLY A 32 17.35 -8.57 -16.50
CA GLY A 32 17.74 -9.62 -17.43
C GLY A 32 18.18 -9.05 -18.80
N ALA A 33 19.32 -9.48 -19.32
CA ALA A 33 19.87 -8.94 -20.56
C ALA A 33 19.14 -9.40 -21.85
N ARG A 34 18.64 -10.62 -21.88
CA ARG A 34 17.91 -11.20 -23.04
C ARG A 34 16.42 -11.23 -22.83
N ALA A 35 16.01 -11.59 -21.63
CA ALA A 35 14.63 -11.54 -21.21
C ALA A 35 14.58 -10.83 -19.87
N ASP A 36 13.74 -9.85 -19.71
CA ASP A 36 13.58 -9.10 -18.47
C ASP A 36 12.12 -9.17 -17.98
N LEU A 37 11.95 -9.01 -16.69
CA LEU A 37 10.67 -8.94 -16.02
C LEU A 37 10.59 -7.63 -15.23
N LEU A 38 9.48 -6.93 -15.38
CA LEU A 38 9.15 -5.77 -14.57
C LEU A 38 7.81 -6.01 -13.90
N ASN A 39 7.79 -6.09 -12.58
CA ASN A 39 6.53 -6.08 -11.84
C ASN A 39 6.08 -4.63 -11.67
N LEU A 40 4.94 -4.30 -12.27
CA LEU A 40 4.44 -2.94 -12.35
C LEU A 40 3.47 -2.64 -11.22
N ASN A 41 3.48 -1.39 -10.80
CA ASN A 41 2.66 -0.86 -9.72
C ASN A 41 2.14 0.54 -10.05
N GLU A 42 0.91 0.83 -9.62
CA GLU A 42 0.30 2.17 -9.70
C GLU A 42 -0.41 2.45 -8.37
N ASP A 43 -0.17 3.62 -7.78
CA ASP A 43 -0.50 3.95 -6.38
C ASP A 43 -1.99 4.00 -6.06
N SER A 44 -2.84 4.19 -7.06
CA SER A 44 -4.30 4.27 -6.88
C SER A 44 -5.06 2.98 -7.17
N LEU A 45 -4.36 1.89 -7.55
CA LEU A 45 -4.99 0.64 -7.94
C LEU A 45 -5.41 -0.19 -6.73
N TRP A 46 -6.62 0.07 -6.23
CA TRP A 46 -7.22 -0.65 -5.11
C TRP A 46 -8.47 -1.40 -5.53
N TYR A 47 -8.73 -2.54 -4.89
CA TYR A 47 -9.99 -3.25 -5.08
C TYR A 47 -11.14 -2.47 -4.44
N GLY A 48 -12.23 -2.28 -5.20
CA GLY A 48 -13.45 -1.63 -4.74
C GLY A 48 -13.69 -0.25 -5.35
N ALA A 49 -14.83 0.33 -5.01
CA ALA A 49 -15.23 1.68 -5.43
C ALA A 49 -14.95 2.70 -4.32
N ASN A 50 -14.99 3.98 -4.69
CA ASN A 50 -15.00 5.06 -3.72
C ASN A 50 -16.27 4.96 -2.85
N THR A 51 -16.08 4.68 -1.57
CA THR A 51 -17.16 4.48 -0.60
C THR A 51 -17.01 5.47 0.53
N ASP A 52 -18.08 6.10 0.95
CA ASP A 52 -18.10 6.88 2.19
C ASP A 52 -17.84 5.92 3.36
N ARG A 53 -16.77 6.20 4.09
CA ARG A 53 -16.30 5.37 5.19
C ARG A 53 -16.47 6.02 6.54
N LEU A 54 -17.16 7.15 6.60
CA LEU A 54 -17.47 7.80 7.85
C LEU A 54 -18.40 6.93 8.70
N ASN A 55 -18.01 6.72 9.95
CA ASN A 55 -18.89 6.05 10.90
C ASN A 55 -19.92 7.06 11.41
N PRO A 56 -21.22 6.84 11.16
CA PRO A 56 -22.26 7.79 11.55
C PRO A 56 -22.33 8.03 13.06
N ASP A 57 -21.94 7.04 13.86
CA ASP A 57 -21.99 7.12 15.33
C ASP A 57 -20.86 7.97 15.93
N THR A 58 -19.85 8.35 15.12
CA THR A 58 -18.67 9.10 15.60
C THR A 58 -19.07 10.39 16.30
N ARG A 59 -19.93 11.17 15.68
CA ARG A 59 -20.30 12.51 16.18
C ARG A 59 -20.97 12.43 17.55
N GLU A 60 -21.87 11.50 17.72
CA GLU A 60 -22.65 11.35 18.95
C GLU A 60 -21.82 10.76 20.10
N SER A 61 -20.88 9.87 19.79
CA SER A 61 -20.05 9.20 20.78
C SER A 61 -18.89 10.07 21.34
N ILE A 62 -18.49 11.15 20.68
CA ILE A 62 -17.36 12.00 21.12
C ILE A 62 -17.54 12.52 22.56
N ALA A 63 -18.74 13.00 22.88
CA ALA A 63 -19.01 13.53 24.21
C ALA A 63 -18.86 12.48 25.30
N GLU A 64 -19.35 11.28 25.03
CA GLU A 64 -19.28 10.15 25.95
C GLU A 64 -17.84 9.62 26.12
N VAL A 65 -17.08 9.49 25.03
CA VAL A 65 -15.66 9.12 25.12
C VAL A 65 -14.89 10.13 25.97
N ARG A 66 -15.12 11.43 25.77
CA ARG A 66 -14.51 12.48 26.59
C ARG A 66 -14.92 12.41 28.06
N ARG A 67 -16.16 12.05 28.34
CA ARG A 67 -16.63 11.87 29.72
C ARG A 67 -15.90 10.70 30.39
N LEU A 68 -15.83 9.55 29.71
CA LEU A 68 -15.15 8.35 30.21
C LEU A 68 -13.66 8.62 30.47
N LEU A 69 -12.99 9.38 29.60
CA LEU A 69 -11.60 9.76 29.81
C LEU A 69 -11.41 10.65 31.05
N ARG A 70 -12.32 11.60 31.29
CA ARG A 70 -12.27 12.44 32.49
C ARG A 70 -12.54 11.66 33.79
N GLU A 71 -13.29 10.57 33.68
CA GLU A 71 -13.55 9.66 34.79
C GLU A 71 -12.49 8.56 34.96
N GLU A 72 -11.38 8.66 34.19
CA GLU A 72 -10.28 7.68 34.20
C GLU A 72 -10.69 6.26 33.78
N LYS A 73 -11.85 6.11 33.15
CA LYS A 73 -12.37 4.86 32.59
C LYS A 73 -11.79 4.59 31.19
N ILE A 74 -10.48 4.40 31.16
CA ILE A 74 -9.72 4.34 29.89
C ILE A 74 -10.17 3.17 29.02
N ILE A 75 -10.37 1.99 29.59
CA ILE A 75 -10.75 0.78 28.85
C ILE A 75 -12.13 0.92 28.20
N GLU A 76 -13.09 1.53 28.90
CA GLU A 76 -14.43 1.79 28.39
C GLU A 76 -14.39 2.86 27.28
N ALA A 77 -13.60 3.89 27.46
CA ALA A 77 -13.37 4.93 26.43
C ALA A 77 -12.77 4.33 25.16
N GLU A 78 -11.75 3.49 25.29
CA GLU A 78 -11.11 2.79 24.17
C GLU A 78 -12.10 1.90 23.42
N ARG A 79 -12.84 1.08 24.13
CA ARG A 79 -13.86 0.19 23.53
C ARG A 79 -14.93 0.97 22.76
N LEU A 80 -15.40 2.08 23.33
CA LEU A 80 -16.37 2.94 22.66
C LEU A 80 -15.76 3.59 21.41
N ALA A 81 -14.55 4.15 21.52
CA ALA A 81 -13.86 4.77 20.40
C ALA A 81 -13.59 3.77 19.27
N MET A 82 -13.12 2.56 19.57
CA MET A 82 -12.88 1.50 18.59
C MET A 82 -14.16 1.08 17.84
N ARG A 83 -15.31 1.19 18.46
CA ARG A 83 -16.58 0.86 17.82
C ARG A 83 -17.15 2.01 16.99
N THR A 84 -17.02 3.24 17.46
CA THR A 84 -17.73 4.40 16.91
C THR A 84 -16.86 5.40 16.15
N MET A 85 -15.53 5.36 16.35
CA MET A 85 -14.59 6.31 15.74
C MET A 85 -13.70 5.67 14.67
N THR A 86 -13.91 4.42 14.34
CA THR A 86 -13.23 3.74 13.23
C THR A 86 -14.10 3.79 11.98
N SER A 87 -13.45 3.77 10.83
CA SER A 87 -14.15 3.73 9.54
C SER A 87 -15.01 2.49 9.34
N LEU A 88 -16.04 2.59 8.49
CA LEU A 88 -16.90 1.47 8.07
C LEU A 88 -16.84 1.30 6.54
N PRO A 89 -16.63 0.08 6.02
CA PRO A 89 -16.17 -1.11 6.74
C PRO A 89 -14.77 -0.90 7.33
N LYS A 90 -14.40 -1.67 8.35
CA LYS A 90 -13.12 -1.52 9.07
C LYS A 90 -11.87 -1.71 8.21
N TYR A 91 -11.99 -2.47 7.13
CA TYR A 91 -10.87 -2.82 6.26
C TYR A 91 -10.97 -2.12 4.92
N PHE A 92 -9.82 -1.68 4.41
CA PHE A 92 -9.68 -1.23 3.03
C PHE A 92 -9.77 -2.43 2.08
N GLY A 93 -10.22 -2.21 0.86
CA GLY A 93 -10.02 -3.16 -0.21
C GLY A 93 -8.52 -3.45 -0.37
N PRO A 94 -8.12 -4.66 -0.79
CA PRO A 94 -6.71 -4.97 -1.00
C PRO A 94 -6.14 -4.12 -2.13
N TYR A 95 -4.87 -3.75 -1.96
CA TYR A 95 -4.08 -3.14 -3.00
C TYR A 95 -3.84 -4.15 -4.13
N GLN A 96 -3.84 -3.70 -5.38
CA GLN A 96 -3.69 -4.57 -6.55
C GLN A 96 -2.40 -4.23 -7.29
N PRO A 97 -1.58 -5.23 -7.67
CA PRO A 97 -0.50 -4.98 -8.61
C PRO A 97 -1.06 -4.58 -9.97
N LEU A 98 -0.38 -3.70 -10.70
CA LEU A 98 -0.78 -3.31 -12.04
C LEU A 98 -0.61 -4.46 -13.05
N GLY A 99 0.45 -5.22 -12.91
CA GLY A 99 0.76 -6.39 -13.74
C GLY A 99 2.25 -6.62 -13.94
N ASP A 100 2.55 -7.60 -14.78
CA ASP A 100 3.91 -7.97 -15.14
C ASP A 100 4.17 -7.64 -16.61
N LEU A 101 5.24 -6.89 -16.86
CA LEU A 101 5.75 -6.64 -18.20
C LEU A 101 6.96 -7.56 -18.45
N LYS A 102 6.82 -8.43 -19.43
CA LYS A 102 7.91 -9.28 -19.91
C LYS A 102 8.51 -8.70 -21.18
N LEU A 103 9.79 -8.54 -21.19
CA LEU A 103 10.57 -8.04 -22.33
C LEU A 103 11.45 -9.15 -22.86
N ASP A 104 11.29 -9.49 -24.13
CA ASP A 104 12.14 -10.46 -24.83
C ASP A 104 12.90 -9.74 -25.96
N CYS A 105 14.21 -9.71 -25.86
CA CYS A 105 15.09 -9.15 -26.89
C CYS A 105 15.30 -10.18 -28.00
N ILE A 106 14.59 -10.03 -29.10
CA ILE A 106 14.58 -10.99 -30.24
C ILE A 106 15.90 -10.94 -31.05
N ASN A 107 16.66 -9.83 -30.97
CA ASN A 107 17.94 -9.63 -31.65
C ASN A 107 19.05 -9.24 -30.67
N GLY A 108 19.56 -10.22 -29.98
CA GLY A 108 20.85 -10.10 -29.31
C GLY A 108 21.95 -10.43 -30.32
N GLY A 109 22.42 -9.41 -31.04
CA GLY A 109 23.67 -9.50 -31.78
C GLY A 109 24.86 -9.45 -30.84
#